data_70b26c638db033b024f4c4e9b3897939
#
_entry.id   70b26c638db033b024f4c4e9b3897939
#
_cell.length_a   1.000
_cell.length_b   1.000
_cell.length_c   1.000
_cell.angle_alpha   90.00
_cell.angle_beta   90.00
_cell.angle_gamma   90.00
#
_symmetry.space_group_name_H-M   'P 1'
#
loop_
_entity.id
_entity.type
_entity.pdbx_description
1 polymer ?
#
loop_
_entity_poly.entity_id
_entity_poly.type
_entity_poly.pdbx_seq_one_letter_code
_entity_poly.pdbx_strand_id
1 'polypeptide(L)'
;MTGIKMVSEKLSRCPWCGDDPLYVKYHDEEWGRLVTDDHILFEFLTLESAQAGLAWIAILRKREGYREAFHNFDVEKVAAMTEEDVERLMKFDGIVKNRRKIQSAISNARLFIEIQKEFGSFFNYLRSVFHGDFPVVNHPATMADIPVTSPESDAIAKDMKKRGFK
;
A
#
# COMPACT_ATOMS: atom_id res chain seq x y z
N MET A 1 -20.86 -32.14 33.53
CA MET A 1 -20.32 -30.83 33.07
C MET A 1 -19.21 -31.10 32.08
N THR A 2 -19.54 -31.11 30.80
CA THR A 2 -18.61 -31.46 29.71
C THR A 2 -17.98 -30.16 29.19
N GLY A 3 -16.71 -29.95 29.57
CA GLY A 3 -15.96 -28.79 29.11
C GLY A 3 -15.69 -28.89 27.61
N ILE A 4 -16.23 -27.95 26.86
CA ILE A 4 -15.91 -27.75 25.43
C ILE A 4 -14.47 -27.26 25.40
N LYS A 5 -13.53 -28.14 25.01
CA LYS A 5 -12.19 -27.73 24.59
C LYS A 5 -12.34 -26.86 23.35
N MET A 6 -12.19 -25.55 23.49
CA MET A 6 -11.93 -24.67 22.35
C MET A 6 -10.61 -25.10 21.74
N VAL A 7 -10.67 -25.84 20.65
CA VAL A 7 -9.52 -26.07 19.79
C VAL A 7 -9.28 -24.72 19.11
N SER A 8 -8.24 -24.02 19.54
CA SER A 8 -7.72 -22.85 18.82
C SER A 8 -7.26 -23.39 17.46
N GLU A 9 -8.06 -23.21 16.42
CA GLU A 9 -7.62 -23.45 15.05
C GLU A 9 -6.40 -22.56 14.82
N LYS A 10 -5.25 -23.20 14.69
CA LYS A 10 -4.01 -22.49 14.38
C LYS A 10 -4.13 -21.94 12.98
N LEU A 11 -4.38 -20.63 12.86
CA LEU A 11 -4.47 -19.96 11.56
C LEU A 11 -3.22 -20.30 10.73
N SER A 12 -3.44 -20.79 9.52
CA SER A 12 -2.36 -21.00 8.55
C SER A 12 -1.94 -19.65 7.99
N ARG A 13 -0.66 -19.32 8.09
CA ARG A 13 -0.11 -18.06 7.58
C ARG A 13 0.97 -18.31 6.55
N CYS A 14 1.13 -17.35 5.66
CA CYS A 14 2.23 -17.34 4.72
C CYS A 14 3.57 -17.25 5.47
N PRO A 15 4.59 -18.06 5.08
CA PRO A 15 5.88 -18.09 5.79
C PRO A 15 6.60 -16.72 5.85
N TRP A 16 6.33 -15.83 4.91
CA TRP A 16 6.99 -14.52 4.82
C TRP A 16 6.69 -13.58 6.00
N CYS A 17 5.55 -13.74 6.69
CA CYS A 17 5.22 -12.86 7.81
C CYS A 17 5.98 -13.23 9.11
N GLY A 18 6.56 -14.45 9.19
CA GLY A 18 7.32 -14.93 10.34
C GLY A 18 6.53 -14.83 11.65
N ASP A 19 7.24 -14.44 12.73
CA ASP A 19 6.70 -14.34 14.08
C ASP A 19 6.63 -12.90 14.63
N ASP A 20 7.03 -11.90 13.83
CA ASP A 20 6.94 -10.50 14.23
C ASP A 20 5.46 -10.08 14.39
N PRO A 21 5.03 -9.63 15.58
CA PRO A 21 3.61 -9.33 15.83
C PRO A 21 3.02 -8.28 14.90
N LEU A 22 3.82 -7.29 14.49
CA LEU A 22 3.39 -6.25 13.54
C LEU A 22 3.18 -6.84 12.14
N TYR A 23 4.08 -7.73 11.73
CA TYR A 23 4.00 -8.36 10.42
C TYR A 23 2.88 -9.39 10.34
N VAL A 24 2.67 -10.15 11.43
CA VAL A 24 1.53 -11.08 11.57
C VAL A 24 0.21 -10.31 11.52
N LYS A 25 0.10 -9.19 12.23
CA LYS A 25 -1.09 -8.34 12.20
C LYS A 25 -1.39 -7.84 10.78
N TYR A 26 -0.39 -7.33 10.09
CA TYR A 26 -0.53 -6.91 8.69
C TYR A 26 -1.03 -8.04 7.80
N HIS A 27 -0.44 -9.25 7.93
CA HIS A 27 -0.85 -10.43 7.16
C HIS A 27 -2.32 -10.79 7.41
N ASP A 28 -2.75 -10.81 8.67
CA ASP A 28 -4.08 -11.30 9.05
C ASP A 28 -5.20 -10.27 8.77
N GLU A 29 -4.90 -8.99 8.87
CA GLU A 29 -5.91 -7.93 8.84
C GLU A 29 -5.92 -7.08 7.56
N GLU A 30 -4.79 -6.97 6.86
CA GLU A 30 -4.65 -6.04 5.72
C GLU A 30 -4.27 -6.74 4.41
N TRP A 31 -3.29 -7.64 4.43
CA TRP A 31 -2.80 -8.29 3.22
C TRP A 31 -3.89 -9.14 2.53
N GLY A 32 -4.06 -8.94 1.22
CA GLY A 32 -5.07 -9.65 0.44
C GLY A 32 -6.52 -9.24 0.75
N ARG A 33 -6.74 -8.13 1.46
CA ARG A 33 -8.06 -7.55 1.71
C ARG A 33 -8.38 -6.48 0.68
N LEU A 34 -9.63 -6.49 0.21
CA LEU A 34 -10.10 -5.44 -0.69
C LEU A 34 -10.16 -4.10 0.06
N VAL A 35 -9.49 -3.09 -0.48
CA VAL A 35 -9.53 -1.71 -0.02
C VAL A 35 -10.26 -0.87 -1.08
N THR A 36 -11.28 -0.12 -0.65
CA THR A 36 -12.08 0.76 -1.52
C THR A 36 -11.97 2.23 -1.12
N ASP A 37 -11.39 2.50 0.03
CA ASP A 37 -11.19 3.85 0.56
C ASP A 37 -9.94 4.47 -0.06
N ASP A 38 -10.11 5.59 -0.77
CA ASP A 38 -9.03 6.29 -1.47
C ASP A 38 -7.93 6.81 -0.53
N HIS A 39 -8.27 7.15 0.71
CA HIS A 39 -7.28 7.58 1.69
C HIS A 39 -6.33 6.43 2.06
N ILE A 40 -6.88 5.23 2.28
CA ILE A 40 -6.09 4.02 2.55
C ILE A 40 -5.31 3.59 1.30
N LEU A 41 -5.90 3.72 0.11
CA LEU A 41 -5.22 3.43 -1.16
C LEU A 41 -4.02 4.37 -1.37
N PHE A 42 -4.14 5.65 -1.03
CA PHE A 42 -3.03 6.60 -1.11
C PHE A 42 -1.94 6.32 -0.05
N GLU A 43 -2.33 5.91 1.17
CA GLU A 43 -1.39 5.43 2.18
C GLU A 43 -0.55 4.27 1.63
N PHE A 44 -1.20 3.22 1.11
CA PHE A 44 -0.49 2.05 0.55
C PHE A 44 0.36 2.43 -0.66
N LEU A 45 -0.14 3.21 -1.59
CA LEU A 45 0.64 3.67 -2.75
C LEU A 45 1.94 4.36 -2.33
N THR A 46 1.87 5.19 -1.28
CA THR A 46 3.04 5.90 -0.75
C THR A 46 4.00 4.94 -0.04
N LEU A 47 3.50 4.05 0.81
CA LEU A 47 4.31 3.10 1.57
C LEU A 47 4.98 2.08 0.66
N GLU A 48 4.29 1.55 -0.34
CA GLU A 48 4.85 0.60 -1.30
C GLU A 48 5.89 1.24 -2.22
N SER A 49 5.66 2.49 -2.66
CA SER A 49 6.69 3.26 -3.36
C SER A 49 7.94 3.47 -2.49
N ALA A 50 7.74 3.73 -1.20
CA ALA A 50 8.84 3.87 -0.25
C ALA A 50 9.57 2.55 0.02
N GLN A 51 8.91 1.40 -0.14
CA GLN A 51 9.48 0.07 0.08
C GLN A 51 10.54 -0.30 -0.96
N ALA A 52 10.55 0.27 -2.14
CA ALA A 52 11.49 -0.12 -3.21
C ALA A 52 12.93 -0.27 -2.71
N GLY A 53 13.47 -1.50 -2.80
CA GLY A 53 14.80 -1.88 -2.32
C GLY A 53 14.90 -2.16 -0.79
N LEU A 54 13.78 -2.21 -0.08
CA LEU A 54 13.72 -2.47 1.36
C LEU A 54 12.75 -3.63 1.67
N ALA A 55 12.91 -4.24 2.85
CA ALA A 55 11.93 -5.20 3.35
C ALA A 55 10.64 -4.49 3.80
N TRP A 56 9.48 -5.07 3.49
CA TRP A 56 8.19 -4.49 3.85
C TRP A 56 8.03 -4.22 5.35
N ILE A 57 8.50 -5.13 6.20
CA ILE A 57 8.48 -4.93 7.66
C ILE A 57 9.22 -3.65 8.10
N ALA A 58 10.26 -3.24 7.39
CA ALA A 58 10.97 -1.99 7.70
C ALA A 58 10.10 -0.75 7.43
N ILE A 59 9.23 -0.82 6.43
CA ILE A 59 8.26 0.23 6.13
C ILE A 59 7.11 0.19 7.15
N LEU A 60 6.58 -0.98 7.48
CA LEU A 60 5.53 -1.11 8.50
C LEU A 60 5.96 -0.51 9.86
N ARG A 61 7.21 -0.73 10.27
CA ARG A 61 7.75 -0.13 11.49
C ARG A 61 7.85 1.39 11.45
N LYS A 62 7.88 1.98 10.26
CA LYS A 62 7.92 3.43 10.04
C LYS A 62 6.56 4.03 9.66
N ARG A 63 5.51 3.21 9.61
CA ARG A 63 4.18 3.63 9.12
C ARG A 63 3.63 4.85 9.87
N GLU A 64 3.74 4.88 11.20
CA GLU A 64 3.32 6.03 11.99
C GLU A 64 4.15 7.28 11.70
N GLY A 65 5.45 7.14 11.48
CA GLY A 65 6.30 8.23 11.03
C GLY A 65 5.90 8.76 9.65
N TYR A 66 5.50 7.87 8.74
CA TYR A 66 4.95 8.28 7.45
C TYR A 66 3.61 9.02 7.59
N ARG A 67 2.71 8.58 8.49
CA ARG A 67 1.47 9.29 8.81
C ARG A 67 1.74 10.70 9.31
N GLU A 68 2.67 10.86 10.24
CA GLU A 68 3.10 12.16 10.74
C GLU A 68 3.71 13.02 9.62
N ALA A 69 4.63 12.46 8.83
CA ALA A 69 5.37 13.17 7.78
C ALA A 69 4.45 13.67 6.65
N PHE A 70 3.44 12.89 6.29
CA PHE A 70 2.57 13.11 5.13
C PHE A 70 1.12 13.45 5.52
N HIS A 71 0.92 14.20 6.61
CA HIS A 71 -0.39 14.72 7.03
C HIS A 71 -1.48 13.63 7.13
N ASN A 72 -1.14 12.49 7.72
CA ASN A 72 -2.00 11.30 7.77
C ASN A 72 -2.52 10.90 6.38
N PHE A 73 -1.68 11.03 5.36
CA PHE A 73 -2.01 10.72 3.95
C PHE A 73 -3.23 11.48 3.40
N ASP A 74 -3.50 12.67 3.91
CA ASP A 74 -4.41 13.62 3.28
C ASP A 74 -3.82 14.04 1.93
N VAL A 75 -4.39 13.52 0.85
CA VAL A 75 -3.80 13.64 -0.49
C VAL A 75 -3.67 15.09 -0.95
N GLU A 76 -4.63 15.94 -0.59
CA GLU A 76 -4.60 17.38 -0.95
C GLU A 76 -3.46 18.10 -0.22
N LYS A 77 -3.26 17.79 1.07
CA LYS A 77 -2.15 18.37 1.85
C LYS A 77 -0.80 17.88 1.35
N VAL A 78 -0.69 16.60 1.02
CA VAL A 78 0.55 16.04 0.45
C VAL A 78 0.85 16.64 -0.92
N ALA A 79 -0.15 16.81 -1.78
CA ALA A 79 0.00 17.44 -3.10
C ALA A 79 0.46 18.90 -3.01
N ALA A 80 0.10 19.62 -1.94
CA ALA A 80 0.49 20.99 -1.69
C ALA A 80 1.89 21.15 -1.08
N MET A 81 2.54 20.08 -0.65
CA MET A 81 3.89 20.14 -0.07
C MET A 81 4.91 20.72 -1.04
N THR A 82 5.87 21.45 -0.48
CA THR A 82 6.89 22.22 -1.20
C THR A 82 8.29 21.59 -1.04
N GLU A 83 9.30 22.19 -1.68
CA GLU A 83 10.68 21.76 -1.48
C GLU A 83 11.19 22.01 -0.04
N GLU A 84 10.64 23.00 0.67
CA GLU A 84 10.93 23.23 2.09
C GLU A 84 10.47 22.04 2.94
N ASP A 85 9.33 21.47 2.62
CA ASP A 85 8.83 20.24 3.27
C ASP A 85 9.76 19.06 2.97
N VAL A 86 10.25 18.93 1.74
CA VAL A 86 11.23 17.89 1.38
C VAL A 86 12.49 18.04 2.24
N GLU A 87 13.03 19.27 2.40
CA GLU A 87 14.18 19.52 3.25
C GLU A 87 13.93 19.19 4.72
N ARG A 88 12.74 19.50 5.23
CA ARG A 88 12.30 19.13 6.57
C ARG A 88 12.25 17.61 6.73
N LEU A 89 11.64 16.90 5.79
CA LEU A 89 11.49 15.46 5.83
C LEU A 89 12.82 14.71 5.65
N MET A 90 13.79 15.28 4.95
CA MET A 90 15.15 14.71 4.87
C MET A 90 15.86 14.67 6.23
N LYS A 91 15.39 15.45 7.21
CA LYS A 91 15.92 15.48 8.59
C LYS A 91 15.05 14.68 9.57
N PHE A 92 13.89 14.20 9.14
CA PHE A 92 12.96 13.48 9.99
C PHE A 92 13.27 11.97 10.05
N ASP A 93 13.49 11.42 11.23
CA ASP A 93 13.91 10.03 11.44
C ASP A 93 12.77 9.00 11.29
N GLY A 94 11.51 9.47 11.31
CA GLY A 94 10.32 8.62 11.23
C GLY A 94 10.12 7.93 9.88
N ILE A 95 10.80 8.38 8.82
CA ILE A 95 10.66 7.83 7.47
C ILE A 95 12.01 7.40 6.88
N VAL A 96 11.97 6.80 5.69
CA VAL A 96 13.17 6.56 4.88
C VAL A 96 13.66 7.90 4.31
N LYS A 97 14.82 8.37 4.77
CA LYS A 97 15.43 9.63 4.33
C LYS A 97 16.01 9.51 2.92
N ASN A 98 15.13 9.54 1.94
CA ASN A 98 15.47 9.49 0.53
C ASN A 98 14.68 10.55 -0.23
N ARG A 99 15.38 11.59 -0.71
CA ARG A 99 14.77 12.72 -1.43
C ARG A 99 13.87 12.30 -2.58
N ARG A 100 14.30 11.32 -3.40
CA ARG A 100 13.51 10.84 -4.53
C ARG A 100 12.19 10.22 -4.08
N LYS A 101 12.20 9.42 -3.00
CA LYS A 101 10.98 8.80 -2.45
C LYS A 101 10.03 9.85 -1.89
N ILE A 102 10.54 10.87 -1.21
CA ILE A 102 9.73 11.98 -0.69
C ILE A 102 9.11 12.77 -1.85
N GLN A 103 9.90 13.17 -2.82
CA GLN A 103 9.42 13.88 -4.01
C GLN A 103 8.44 13.05 -4.84
N SER A 104 8.64 11.71 -4.93
CA SER A 104 7.70 10.81 -5.59
C SER A 104 6.34 10.81 -4.88
N ALA A 105 6.30 10.73 -3.55
CA ALA A 105 5.05 10.79 -2.79
C ALA A 105 4.26 12.07 -3.10
N ILE A 106 4.94 13.22 -3.13
CA ILE A 106 4.31 14.52 -3.44
C ILE A 106 3.82 14.57 -4.91
N SER A 107 4.63 14.11 -5.86
CA SER A 107 4.21 14.10 -7.27
C SER A 107 3.08 13.11 -7.53
N ASN A 108 3.13 11.95 -6.88
CA ASN A 108 2.07 10.94 -6.98
C ASN A 108 0.75 11.42 -6.35
N ALA A 109 0.78 12.21 -5.28
CA ALA A 109 -0.41 12.84 -4.70
C ALA A 109 -1.15 13.72 -5.72
N ARG A 110 -0.42 14.52 -6.49
CA ARG A 110 -1.00 15.37 -7.54
C ARG A 110 -1.66 14.53 -8.64
N LEU A 111 -0.99 13.48 -9.08
CA LEU A 111 -1.52 12.56 -10.09
C LEU A 111 -2.71 11.73 -9.55
N PHE A 112 -2.71 11.40 -8.28
CA PHE A 112 -3.81 10.73 -7.59
C PHE A 112 -5.08 11.58 -7.65
N ILE A 113 -4.97 12.88 -7.37
CA ILE A 113 -6.08 13.84 -7.48
C ILE A 113 -6.61 13.93 -8.92
N GLU A 114 -5.71 13.95 -9.92
CA GLU A 114 -6.15 13.96 -11.33
C GLU A 114 -6.94 12.69 -11.69
N ILE A 115 -6.51 11.53 -11.19
CA ILE A 115 -7.25 10.27 -11.36
C ILE A 115 -8.61 10.33 -10.66
N GLN A 116 -8.69 10.88 -9.44
CA GLN A 116 -9.97 11.05 -8.74
C GLN A 116 -10.95 11.93 -9.53
N LYS A 117 -10.46 13.00 -10.17
CA LYS A 117 -11.28 13.85 -11.05
C LYS A 117 -11.76 13.12 -12.30
N GLU A 118 -10.91 12.30 -12.91
CA GLU A 118 -11.23 11.57 -14.15
C GLU A 118 -12.18 10.38 -13.90
N PHE A 119 -11.98 9.61 -12.84
CA PHE A 119 -12.69 8.35 -12.57
C PHE A 119 -13.71 8.43 -11.42
N GLY A 120 -13.80 9.57 -10.71
CA GLY A 120 -14.60 9.76 -9.52
C GLY A 120 -13.93 9.24 -8.23
N SER A 121 -13.03 8.26 -8.31
CA SER A 121 -12.17 7.79 -7.21
C SER A 121 -10.96 7.02 -7.77
N PHE A 122 -9.91 6.90 -6.95
CA PHE A 122 -8.77 6.06 -7.31
C PHE A 122 -9.15 4.58 -7.33
N PHE A 123 -10.05 4.17 -6.45
CA PHE A 123 -10.61 2.81 -6.48
C PHE A 123 -11.30 2.50 -7.81
N ASN A 124 -12.13 3.39 -8.34
CA ASN A 124 -12.78 3.21 -9.64
C ASN A 124 -11.76 3.07 -10.77
N TYR A 125 -10.68 3.84 -10.73
CA TYR A 125 -9.58 3.72 -11.68
C TYR A 125 -8.93 2.34 -11.60
N LEU A 126 -8.58 1.85 -10.40
CA LEU A 126 -8.02 0.51 -10.24
C LEU A 126 -8.98 -0.57 -10.76
N ARG A 127 -10.28 -0.42 -10.47
CA ARG A 127 -11.31 -1.35 -10.92
C ARG A 127 -11.51 -1.35 -12.43
N SER A 128 -11.21 -0.26 -13.12
CA SER A 128 -11.48 -0.09 -14.57
C SER A 128 -10.77 -1.10 -15.47
N VAL A 129 -9.69 -1.73 -15.00
CA VAL A 129 -8.95 -2.76 -15.76
C VAL A 129 -9.51 -4.17 -15.62
N PHE A 130 -10.46 -4.37 -14.68
CA PHE A 130 -11.06 -5.68 -14.47
C PHE A 130 -12.30 -5.84 -15.37
N HIS A 131 -12.29 -6.85 -16.24
CA HIS A 131 -13.35 -7.13 -17.21
C HIS A 131 -14.24 -8.31 -16.81
N GLY A 132 -14.06 -8.87 -15.63
CA GLY A 132 -14.78 -10.02 -15.11
C GLY A 132 -15.18 -9.84 -13.65
N ASP A 133 -15.20 -10.95 -12.93
CA ASP A 133 -15.51 -10.96 -11.50
C ASP A 133 -14.52 -10.09 -10.71
N PHE A 134 -15.07 -9.34 -9.76
CA PHE A 134 -14.29 -8.48 -8.88
C PHE A 134 -14.88 -8.49 -7.46
N PRO A 135 -14.07 -8.63 -6.42
CA PRO A 135 -12.61 -8.87 -6.49
C PRO A 135 -12.26 -10.27 -6.98
N VAL A 136 -11.09 -10.41 -7.58
CA VAL A 136 -10.54 -11.74 -7.91
C VAL A 136 -10.05 -12.38 -6.63
N VAL A 137 -10.63 -13.53 -6.26
CA VAL A 137 -10.25 -14.28 -5.06
C VAL A 137 -9.39 -15.47 -5.47
N ASN A 138 -8.14 -15.48 -5.02
CA ASN A 138 -7.20 -16.56 -5.29
C ASN A 138 -7.11 -17.49 -4.06
N HIS A 139 -6.94 -18.79 -4.30
CA HIS A 139 -6.77 -19.81 -3.29
C HIS A 139 -5.46 -20.59 -3.51
N PRO A 140 -4.27 -19.96 -3.33
CA PRO A 140 -3.00 -20.60 -3.56
C PRO A 140 -2.78 -21.74 -2.54
N ALA A 141 -2.38 -22.91 -3.02
CA ALA A 141 -2.04 -24.04 -2.16
C ALA A 141 -0.63 -23.92 -1.58
N THR A 142 0.27 -23.27 -2.32
CA THR A 142 1.67 -23.06 -1.93
C THR A 142 2.11 -21.62 -2.25
N MET A 143 3.25 -21.21 -1.72
CA MET A 143 3.87 -19.92 -2.05
C MET A 143 4.22 -19.79 -3.54
N ALA A 144 4.50 -20.90 -4.22
CA ALA A 144 4.82 -20.90 -5.65
C ALA A 144 3.60 -20.60 -6.53
N ASP A 145 2.40 -20.81 -6.00
CA ASP A 145 1.15 -20.57 -6.71
C ASP A 145 0.72 -19.08 -6.66
N ILE A 146 1.41 -18.27 -5.84
CA ILE A 146 1.15 -16.83 -5.75
C ILE A 146 1.90 -16.15 -6.89
N PRO A 147 1.21 -15.60 -7.91
CA PRO A 147 1.88 -14.95 -9.02
C PRO A 147 2.52 -13.63 -8.55
N VAL A 148 3.66 -13.30 -9.12
CA VAL A 148 4.36 -12.03 -8.85
C VAL A 148 3.58 -10.85 -9.45
N THR A 149 2.97 -11.03 -10.61
CA THR A 149 2.12 -10.06 -11.30
C THR A 149 0.87 -10.74 -11.88
N SER A 150 -0.10 -9.94 -12.27
CA SER A 150 -1.26 -10.38 -13.05
C SER A 150 -1.44 -9.46 -14.26
N PRO A 151 -2.22 -9.87 -15.29
CA PRO A 151 -2.52 -9.00 -16.42
C PRO A 151 -3.09 -7.63 -15.98
N GLU A 152 -3.92 -7.60 -14.96
CA GLU A 152 -4.52 -6.38 -14.42
C GLU A 152 -3.48 -5.51 -13.72
N SER A 153 -2.63 -6.10 -12.88
CA SER A 153 -1.54 -5.36 -12.22
C SER A 153 -0.55 -4.78 -13.23
N ASP A 154 -0.22 -5.52 -14.28
CA ASP A 154 0.65 -5.06 -15.36
C ASP A 154 0.00 -3.92 -16.16
N ALA A 155 -1.30 -4.02 -16.44
CA ALA A 155 -2.06 -2.97 -17.12
C ALA A 155 -2.09 -1.66 -16.32
N ILE A 156 -2.39 -1.73 -15.02
CA ILE A 156 -2.38 -0.57 -14.10
C ILE A 156 -0.97 0.01 -14.00
N ALA A 157 0.05 -0.81 -13.78
CA ALA A 157 1.42 -0.35 -13.66
C ALA A 157 1.89 0.39 -14.92
N LYS A 158 1.53 -0.13 -16.11
CA LYS A 158 1.82 0.51 -17.41
C LYS A 158 1.12 1.85 -17.57
N ASP A 159 -0.17 1.93 -17.21
CA ASP A 159 -0.94 3.18 -17.32
C ASP A 159 -0.46 4.21 -16.30
N MET A 160 -0.25 3.82 -15.03
CA MET A 160 0.29 4.70 -14.00
C MET A 160 1.66 5.28 -14.41
N LYS A 161 2.54 4.44 -14.97
CA LYS A 161 3.83 4.91 -15.50
C LYS A 161 3.66 5.92 -16.64
N LYS A 162 2.70 5.68 -17.57
CA LYS A 162 2.39 6.61 -18.66
C LYS A 162 1.85 7.93 -18.14
N ARG A 163 1.08 7.92 -17.05
CA ARG A 163 0.56 9.12 -16.37
C ARG A 163 1.63 9.87 -15.58
N GLY A 164 2.79 9.26 -15.34
CA GLY A 164 3.94 9.89 -14.68
C GLY A 164 4.15 9.50 -13.21
N PHE A 165 3.42 8.51 -12.72
CA PHE A 165 3.68 7.96 -11.38
C PHE A 165 5.11 7.41 -11.26
N LYS A 166 5.67 7.52 -10.08
CA LYS A 166 7.08 7.19 -9.78
C LYS A 166 7.18 6.26 -8.58
#